data_d87e4ca0f87b0a9ac30cb1650dc9e538
#
_entry.id   d87e4ca0f87b0a9ac30cb1650dc9e538
#
_cell.length_a   1.000
_cell.length_b   1.000
_cell.length_c   1.000
_cell.angle_alpha   90.00
_cell.angle_beta   90.00
_cell.angle_gamma   90.00
#
_symmetry.space_group_name_H-M   'P 1'
#
loop_
_entity.id
_entity.type
_entity.pdbx_description
1 polymer ?
#
loop_
_entity_poly.entity_id
_entity_poly.type
_entity_poly.pdbx_seq_one_letter_code
_entity_poly.pdbx_strand_id
1 'polypeptide(L)'
;MIRIPVPRLAALLVHSLLALLALALPATAQERVVNVYNWTDYIDPYVVDRFQRETGIRVRYDVYDSLEVLEAKLAAGRSGYDIIVPTDQPTFARMVRNGAVQPIERAQVPNWANLDAGMMRQVEAADPGNRHGAIYLWGTIGLGVNFARIAPLAPDAPRDSLSLLFDPEQARRIRPCGIVMMDSATDVIPTVLRYLGRDPNSSAADDLRLVERTLLAIRPFIRQFAGGGVIEQLASGQACLAFGYSGDVIQAALRAQEAGRGVTVDYVAGKEGAQLWHDMLAIPRDAPNAANAHAFINFLLRPDVMAEISNKTQYPNAVPASWPLIAPAVRNNPNIFPDEAARARFFTVTGVDAATDRARSRVWARFKAGR
;
A
#
# COMPACT_ATOMS: atom_id res chain seq x y z
N MET A 1 -59.31 -59.63 -5.97
CA MET A 1 -57.87 -59.76 -6.06
C MET A 1 -57.39 -59.11 -7.35
N ILE A 2 -56.87 -57.89 -7.28
CA ILE A 2 -56.40 -57.19 -8.46
C ILE A 2 -54.93 -57.58 -8.65
N ARG A 3 -54.60 -58.33 -9.69
CA ARG A 3 -53.25 -58.67 -10.09
C ARG A 3 -52.61 -57.47 -10.83
N ILE A 4 -51.68 -56.76 -10.20
CA ILE A 4 -50.91 -55.76 -10.89
C ILE A 4 -49.89 -56.48 -11.78
N PRO A 5 -49.77 -56.20 -13.08
CA PRO A 5 -48.80 -56.86 -13.94
C PRO A 5 -47.36 -56.51 -13.60
N VAL A 6 -46.53 -57.50 -13.37
CA VAL A 6 -45.16 -57.49 -13.00
C VAL A 6 -44.26 -56.46 -13.80
N PRO A 7 -44.46 -56.22 -15.11
CA PRO A 7 -43.67 -55.28 -15.89
C PRO A 7 -43.81 -53.80 -15.47
N ARG A 8 -44.95 -53.41 -14.87
CA ARG A 8 -45.12 -52.02 -14.39
C ARG A 8 -44.40 -51.76 -13.07
N LEU A 9 -44.21 -52.77 -12.23
CA LEU A 9 -43.43 -52.62 -10.97
C LEU A 9 -41.94 -52.49 -11.24
N ALA A 10 -41.39 -53.23 -12.21
CA ALA A 10 -40.02 -53.17 -12.64
C ALA A 10 -39.68 -51.79 -13.27
N ALA A 11 -40.60 -51.26 -14.09
CA ALA A 11 -40.42 -49.92 -14.69
C ALA A 11 -40.39 -48.78 -13.63
N LEU A 12 -41.25 -48.85 -12.60
CA LEU A 12 -41.29 -47.89 -11.49
C LEU A 12 -40.02 -47.96 -10.64
N LEU A 13 -39.50 -49.13 -10.37
CA LEU A 13 -38.25 -49.32 -9.63
C LEU A 13 -37.04 -48.79 -10.40
N VAL A 14 -36.96 -48.98 -11.71
CA VAL A 14 -35.88 -48.46 -12.55
C VAL A 14 -35.93 -46.91 -12.62
N HIS A 15 -37.14 -46.34 -12.76
CA HIS A 15 -37.26 -44.86 -12.73
C HIS A 15 -36.93 -44.26 -11.37
N SER A 16 -37.28 -44.92 -10.26
CA SER A 16 -36.91 -44.47 -8.92
C SER A 16 -35.42 -44.57 -8.66
N LEU A 17 -34.74 -45.60 -9.19
CA LEU A 17 -33.30 -45.77 -9.07
C LEU A 17 -32.51 -44.74 -9.90
N LEU A 18 -32.99 -44.44 -11.12
CA LEU A 18 -32.45 -43.37 -11.98
C LEU A 18 -32.65 -41.97 -11.38
N ALA A 19 -33.80 -41.73 -10.74
CA ALA A 19 -34.03 -40.47 -10.02
C ALA A 19 -33.14 -40.31 -8.78
N LEU A 20 -32.87 -41.40 -8.05
CA LEU A 20 -31.91 -41.40 -6.93
C LEU A 20 -30.45 -41.23 -7.40
N LEU A 21 -30.04 -41.79 -8.54
CA LEU A 21 -28.72 -41.60 -9.13
C LEU A 21 -28.56 -40.16 -9.66
N ALA A 22 -29.60 -39.52 -10.17
CA ALA A 22 -29.54 -38.10 -10.61
C ALA A 22 -29.37 -37.10 -9.44
N LEU A 23 -29.81 -37.47 -8.22
CA LEU A 23 -29.60 -36.70 -6.99
C LEU A 23 -28.21 -36.87 -6.39
N ALA A 24 -27.43 -37.85 -6.86
CA ALA A 24 -26.06 -38.13 -6.40
C ALA A 24 -24.96 -37.47 -7.27
N LEU A 25 -25.33 -36.60 -8.23
CA LEU A 25 -24.31 -35.79 -8.90
C LEU A 25 -23.64 -34.91 -7.82
N PRO A 26 -22.29 -34.99 -7.66
CA PRO A 26 -21.60 -34.13 -6.73
C PRO A 26 -21.94 -32.70 -7.17
N ALA A 27 -22.57 -31.93 -6.30
CA ALA A 27 -22.65 -30.50 -6.48
C ALA A 27 -21.20 -30.06 -6.67
N THR A 28 -20.86 -29.59 -7.85
CA THR A 28 -19.53 -28.98 -8.07
C THR A 28 -19.44 -27.88 -7.03
N ALA A 29 -18.64 -28.11 -5.99
CA ALA A 29 -18.43 -27.13 -4.96
C ALA A 29 -17.98 -25.87 -5.68
N GLN A 30 -18.78 -24.82 -5.61
CA GLN A 30 -18.44 -23.53 -6.19
C GLN A 30 -17.04 -23.14 -5.69
N GLU A 31 -16.12 -22.89 -6.62
CA GLU A 31 -14.74 -22.56 -6.29
C GLU A 31 -14.72 -21.39 -5.31
N ARG A 32 -14.20 -21.61 -4.12
CA ARG A 32 -14.08 -20.55 -3.13
C ARG A 32 -12.95 -19.60 -3.56
N VAL A 33 -13.27 -18.35 -3.81
CA VAL A 33 -12.32 -17.35 -4.33
C VAL A 33 -12.30 -16.13 -3.41
N VAL A 34 -11.15 -15.49 -3.29
CA VAL A 34 -10.99 -14.12 -2.78
C VAL A 34 -10.25 -13.29 -3.82
N ASN A 35 -10.84 -12.15 -4.19
CA ASN A 35 -10.28 -11.22 -5.17
C ASN A 35 -9.59 -10.07 -4.40
N VAL A 36 -8.29 -9.97 -4.52
CA VAL A 36 -7.44 -9.00 -3.80
C VAL A 36 -6.96 -7.94 -4.78
N TYR A 37 -7.08 -6.66 -4.41
CA TYR A 37 -6.52 -5.54 -5.13
C TYR A 37 -5.58 -4.77 -4.20
N ASN A 38 -4.29 -4.91 -4.44
CA ASN A 38 -3.24 -4.41 -3.57
C ASN A 38 -2.19 -3.61 -4.34
N TRP A 39 -1.27 -3.01 -3.65
CA TRP A 39 -0.13 -2.32 -4.24
C TRP A 39 0.82 -3.31 -4.93
N THR A 40 1.54 -2.82 -5.94
CA THR A 40 2.60 -3.58 -6.61
C THR A 40 3.72 -3.92 -5.62
N ASP A 41 4.31 -5.13 -5.69
CA ASP A 41 5.42 -5.61 -4.83
C ASP A 41 5.14 -5.56 -3.30
N TYR A 42 3.89 -5.75 -2.87
CA TYR A 42 3.43 -5.46 -1.51
C TYR A 42 2.92 -6.67 -0.72
N ILE A 43 3.23 -7.87 -1.18
CA ILE A 43 3.02 -9.15 -0.48
C ILE A 43 4.07 -10.16 -0.91
N ASP A 44 4.36 -11.16 -0.08
CA ASP A 44 5.13 -12.32 -0.51
C ASP A 44 4.21 -13.30 -1.26
N PRO A 45 4.51 -13.66 -2.52
CA PRO A 45 3.76 -14.69 -3.25
C PRO A 45 3.67 -16.03 -2.51
N TYR A 46 4.68 -16.39 -1.72
CA TYR A 46 4.64 -17.58 -0.87
C TYR A 46 3.51 -17.54 0.16
N VAL A 47 3.23 -16.37 0.73
CA VAL A 47 2.11 -16.16 1.67
C VAL A 47 0.76 -16.41 0.98
N VAL A 48 0.61 -15.96 -0.26
CA VAL A 48 -0.59 -16.21 -1.08
C VAL A 48 -0.78 -17.71 -1.32
N ASP A 49 0.27 -18.40 -1.76
CA ASP A 49 0.24 -19.85 -1.98
C ASP A 49 -0.05 -20.62 -0.70
N ARG A 50 0.52 -20.18 0.43
CA ARG A 50 0.29 -20.76 1.74
C ARG A 50 -1.17 -20.62 2.17
N PHE A 51 -1.78 -19.45 1.99
CA PHE A 51 -3.21 -19.24 2.25
C PHE A 51 -4.08 -20.20 1.43
N GLN A 52 -3.80 -20.33 0.14
CA GLN A 52 -4.55 -21.24 -0.75
C GLN A 52 -4.45 -22.70 -0.29
N ARG A 53 -3.24 -23.15 0.08
CA ARG A 53 -3.01 -24.53 0.59
C ARG A 53 -3.73 -24.78 1.91
N GLU A 54 -3.70 -23.82 2.86
CA GLU A 54 -4.25 -24.02 4.20
C GLU A 54 -5.79 -23.91 4.22
N THR A 55 -6.38 -23.12 3.31
CA THR A 55 -7.82 -22.79 3.37
C THR A 55 -8.66 -23.41 2.25
N GLY A 56 -8.02 -23.81 1.16
CA GLY A 56 -8.73 -24.21 -0.07
C GLY A 56 -9.41 -23.02 -0.77
N ILE A 57 -9.13 -21.77 -0.39
CA ILE A 57 -9.66 -20.56 -1.03
C ILE A 57 -8.61 -20.09 -2.05
N ARG A 58 -9.01 -20.02 -3.32
CA ARG A 58 -8.18 -19.48 -4.39
C ARG A 58 -8.07 -17.97 -4.27
N VAL A 59 -6.86 -17.42 -4.44
CA VAL A 59 -6.62 -15.98 -4.49
C VAL A 59 -6.50 -15.53 -5.94
N ARG A 60 -7.29 -14.53 -6.34
CA ARG A 60 -7.05 -13.73 -7.54
C ARG A 60 -6.47 -12.42 -7.09
N TYR A 61 -5.26 -12.13 -7.54
CA TYR A 61 -4.48 -11.01 -7.04
C TYR A 61 -4.15 -10.05 -8.17
N ASP A 62 -4.74 -8.86 -8.10
CA ASP A 62 -4.48 -7.77 -9.02
C ASP A 62 -3.74 -6.64 -8.27
N VAL A 63 -3.00 -5.82 -9.01
CA VAL A 63 -2.20 -4.74 -8.43
C VAL A 63 -2.57 -3.38 -9.00
N TYR A 64 -2.29 -2.36 -8.21
CA TYR A 64 -2.34 -0.95 -8.61
C TYR A 64 -1.09 -0.21 -8.10
N ASP A 65 -0.85 0.98 -8.62
CA ASP A 65 0.32 1.81 -8.33
C ASP A 65 -0.03 3.23 -7.86
N SER A 66 -1.33 3.55 -7.74
CA SER A 66 -1.78 4.82 -7.16
C SER A 66 -3.17 4.71 -6.52
N LEU A 67 -3.44 5.55 -5.51
CA LEU A 67 -4.74 5.63 -4.85
C LEU A 67 -5.84 6.13 -5.82
N GLU A 68 -5.49 6.96 -6.78
CA GLU A 68 -6.39 7.45 -7.82
C GLU A 68 -6.90 6.31 -8.70
N VAL A 69 -6.04 5.35 -9.05
CA VAL A 69 -6.42 4.14 -9.80
C VAL A 69 -7.36 3.27 -8.97
N LEU A 70 -7.06 3.05 -7.68
CA LEU A 70 -7.93 2.32 -6.76
C LEU A 70 -9.30 3.00 -6.66
N GLU A 71 -9.34 4.32 -6.41
CA GLU A 71 -10.59 5.06 -6.26
C GLU A 71 -11.43 5.06 -7.55
N ALA A 72 -10.81 5.26 -8.71
CA ALA A 72 -11.50 5.20 -9.99
C ALA A 72 -12.12 3.82 -10.25
N LYS A 73 -11.41 2.74 -9.87
CA LYS A 73 -11.91 1.37 -10.00
C LYS A 73 -13.14 1.12 -9.11
N LEU A 74 -13.12 1.60 -7.87
CA LEU A 74 -14.24 1.45 -6.93
C LEU A 74 -15.42 2.35 -7.30
N ALA A 75 -15.18 3.58 -7.78
CA ALA A 75 -16.20 4.52 -8.18
C ALA A 75 -17.04 4.03 -9.38
N ALA A 76 -16.49 3.16 -10.22
CA ALA A 76 -17.22 2.53 -11.32
C ALA A 76 -18.32 1.57 -10.82
N GLY A 77 -18.30 1.18 -9.54
CA GLY A 77 -19.20 0.20 -8.92
C GLY A 77 -18.96 -1.21 -9.44
N ARG A 78 -19.40 -2.21 -8.67
CA ARG A 78 -19.16 -3.63 -8.96
C ARG A 78 -17.69 -3.91 -9.27
N SER A 79 -16.82 -3.44 -8.37
CA SER A 79 -15.37 -3.59 -8.53
C SER A 79 -14.94 -5.04 -8.73
N GLY A 80 -15.68 -5.97 -8.12
CA GLY A 80 -15.40 -7.39 -8.13
C GLY A 80 -14.33 -7.81 -7.13
N TYR A 81 -13.78 -6.86 -6.38
CA TYR A 81 -12.78 -7.15 -5.35
C TYR A 81 -13.42 -7.41 -3.99
N ASP A 82 -12.74 -8.25 -3.21
CA ASP A 82 -13.12 -8.63 -1.85
C ASP A 82 -12.23 -7.95 -0.81
N ILE A 83 -10.97 -7.69 -1.18
CA ILE A 83 -9.97 -6.98 -0.38
C ILE A 83 -9.39 -5.83 -1.20
N ILE A 84 -9.26 -4.68 -0.55
CA ILE A 84 -8.51 -3.51 -1.02
C ILE A 84 -7.56 -3.04 0.09
N VAL A 85 -6.51 -2.32 -0.29
CA VAL A 85 -5.47 -1.87 0.65
C VAL A 85 -5.20 -0.36 0.52
N PRO A 86 -6.19 0.50 0.84
CA PRO A 86 -6.02 1.95 0.79
C PRO A 86 -5.18 2.47 1.95
N THR A 87 -4.48 3.58 1.74
CA THR A 87 -3.81 4.34 2.81
C THR A 87 -4.86 5.03 3.70
N ASP A 88 -4.61 5.06 5.01
CA ASP A 88 -5.52 5.54 6.06
C ASP A 88 -6.07 6.95 5.76
N GLN A 89 -5.20 7.89 5.44
CA GLN A 89 -5.55 9.28 5.13
C GLN A 89 -4.97 9.72 3.78
N PRO A 90 -5.72 10.45 2.98
CA PRO A 90 -7.14 10.81 3.13
C PRO A 90 -8.11 9.76 2.58
N THR A 91 -7.61 8.73 1.89
CA THR A 91 -8.39 7.86 0.99
C THR A 91 -9.30 6.92 1.76
N PHE A 92 -8.75 6.10 2.68
CA PHE A 92 -9.58 5.18 3.47
C PHE A 92 -10.60 5.93 4.34
N ALA A 93 -10.20 7.04 4.97
CA ALA A 93 -11.12 7.89 5.71
C ALA A 93 -12.30 8.40 4.85
N ARG A 94 -12.06 8.74 3.59
CA ARG A 94 -13.11 9.12 2.63
C ARG A 94 -13.99 7.92 2.28
N MET A 95 -13.42 6.74 2.07
CA MET A 95 -14.17 5.51 1.81
C MET A 95 -15.10 5.13 2.96
N VAL A 96 -14.63 5.24 4.21
CA VAL A 96 -15.43 5.01 5.42
C VAL A 96 -16.61 5.99 5.48
N ARG A 97 -16.34 7.31 5.35
CA ARG A 97 -17.39 8.34 5.38
C ARG A 97 -18.45 8.16 4.31
N ASN A 98 -18.05 7.73 3.11
CA ASN A 98 -18.95 7.53 1.98
C ASN A 98 -19.62 6.14 1.99
N GLY A 99 -19.28 5.29 2.98
CA GLY A 99 -19.76 3.93 3.08
C GLY A 99 -19.36 3.06 1.88
N ALA A 100 -18.18 3.28 1.32
CA ALA A 100 -17.63 2.47 0.23
C ALA A 100 -17.00 1.16 0.73
N VAL A 101 -16.73 1.06 2.01
CA VAL A 101 -16.24 -0.15 2.70
C VAL A 101 -17.25 -0.62 3.74
N GLN A 102 -17.29 -1.91 4.00
CA GLN A 102 -18.16 -2.52 5.01
C GLN A 102 -17.41 -2.78 6.31
N PRO A 103 -18.11 -2.86 7.46
CA PRO A 103 -17.49 -3.23 8.73
C PRO A 103 -16.87 -4.63 8.68
N ILE A 104 -15.74 -4.80 9.37
CA ILE A 104 -15.12 -6.11 9.57
C ILE A 104 -15.84 -6.85 10.70
N GLU A 105 -16.38 -8.03 10.39
CA GLU A 105 -17.01 -8.93 11.36
C GLU A 105 -15.94 -9.57 12.26
N ARG A 106 -15.72 -8.99 13.45
CA ARG A 106 -14.66 -9.39 14.40
C ARG A 106 -14.69 -10.87 14.75
N ALA A 107 -15.88 -11.47 14.82
CA ALA A 107 -16.03 -12.90 15.11
C ALA A 107 -15.40 -13.79 14.05
N GLN A 108 -15.25 -13.29 12.81
CA GLN A 108 -14.61 -13.99 11.71
C GLN A 108 -13.10 -13.70 11.61
N VAL A 109 -12.59 -12.76 12.42
CA VAL A 109 -11.17 -12.32 12.43
C VAL A 109 -10.60 -12.39 13.84
N PRO A 110 -10.50 -13.58 14.48
CA PRO A 110 -9.95 -13.71 15.83
C PRO A 110 -8.52 -13.18 15.97
N ASN A 111 -7.69 -13.25 14.91
CA ASN A 111 -6.33 -12.70 14.88
C ASN A 111 -6.29 -11.16 14.93
N TRP A 112 -7.43 -10.48 14.91
CA TRP A 112 -7.51 -9.05 15.19
C TRP A 112 -6.86 -8.68 16.52
N ALA A 113 -6.92 -9.58 17.49
CA ALA A 113 -6.31 -9.40 18.81
C ALA A 113 -4.77 -9.27 18.76
N ASN A 114 -4.15 -9.64 17.65
CA ASN A 114 -2.70 -9.50 17.44
C ASN A 114 -2.28 -8.08 17.04
N LEU A 115 -3.23 -7.22 16.63
CA LEU A 115 -2.93 -5.84 16.24
C LEU A 115 -2.51 -4.99 17.44
N ASP A 116 -1.51 -4.14 17.24
CA ASP A 116 -1.08 -3.16 18.23
C ASP A 116 -2.18 -2.13 18.49
N ALA A 117 -2.68 -2.09 19.72
CA ALA A 117 -3.75 -1.18 20.10
C ALA A 117 -3.32 0.30 20.04
N GLY A 118 -2.03 0.60 20.22
CA GLY A 118 -1.49 1.96 20.12
C GLY A 118 -1.52 2.45 18.66
N MET A 119 -1.10 1.61 17.73
CA MET A 119 -1.16 1.93 16.32
C MET A 119 -2.61 2.03 15.81
N MET A 120 -3.49 1.12 16.24
CA MET A 120 -4.91 1.20 15.88
C MET A 120 -5.57 2.49 16.37
N ARG A 121 -5.15 3.04 17.52
CA ARG A 121 -5.62 4.38 17.96
C ARG A 121 -5.14 5.51 17.04
N GLN A 122 -3.98 5.39 16.39
CA GLN A 122 -3.47 6.42 15.46
C GLN A 122 -4.36 6.57 14.22
N VAL A 123 -4.98 5.49 13.78
CA VAL A 123 -5.86 5.48 12.59
C VAL A 123 -7.34 5.69 12.93
N GLU A 124 -7.70 5.88 14.21
CA GLU A 124 -9.09 6.06 14.64
C GLU A 124 -9.75 7.31 14.04
N ALA A 125 -8.98 8.34 13.73
CA ALA A 125 -9.47 9.52 13.02
C ALA A 125 -9.92 9.19 11.57
N ALA A 126 -9.34 8.16 10.96
CA ALA A 126 -9.74 7.67 9.64
C ALA A 126 -10.94 6.70 9.70
N ASP A 127 -10.99 5.89 10.75
CA ASP A 127 -12.01 4.86 10.97
C ASP A 127 -12.51 4.87 12.42
N PRO A 128 -13.51 5.69 12.75
CA PRO A 128 -14.02 5.81 14.11
C PRO A 128 -14.42 4.45 14.71
N GLY A 129 -13.77 4.08 15.83
CA GLY A 129 -13.91 2.80 16.49
C GLY A 129 -13.23 1.64 15.75
N ASN A 130 -12.39 1.91 14.78
CA ASN A 130 -11.63 0.93 14.01
C ASN A 130 -12.52 -0.21 13.45
N ARG A 131 -13.63 0.15 12.81
CA ARG A 131 -14.67 -0.80 12.42
C ARG A 131 -14.47 -1.41 11.04
N HIS A 132 -13.78 -0.71 10.12
CA HIS A 132 -13.79 -1.04 8.70
C HIS A 132 -12.43 -1.50 8.15
N GLY A 133 -11.34 -1.26 8.88
CA GLY A 133 -10.00 -1.62 8.40
C GLY A 133 -9.05 -2.08 9.49
N ALA A 134 -8.16 -3.01 9.14
CA ALA A 134 -7.02 -3.44 9.94
C ALA A 134 -5.73 -2.86 9.35
N ILE A 135 -4.84 -2.30 10.16
CA ILE A 135 -3.51 -1.88 9.66
C ILE A 135 -2.80 -3.12 9.11
N TYR A 136 -2.38 -3.02 7.86
CA TYR A 136 -1.58 -4.03 7.17
C TYR A 136 -0.09 -3.75 7.37
N LEU A 137 0.41 -2.77 6.67
CA LEU A 137 1.78 -2.28 6.78
C LEU A 137 1.77 -0.77 6.99
N TRP A 138 2.89 -0.22 7.41
CA TRP A 138 3.07 1.22 7.55
C TRP A 138 4.48 1.63 7.12
N GLY A 139 4.69 2.90 6.92
CA GLY A 139 5.99 3.39 6.50
C GLY A 139 6.07 4.90 6.45
N THR A 140 7.18 5.37 5.89
CA THR A 140 7.43 6.79 5.69
C THR A 140 7.74 7.11 4.24
N ILE A 141 7.70 8.39 3.90
CA ILE A 141 8.06 8.90 2.57
C ILE A 141 9.34 9.72 2.68
N GLY A 142 10.26 9.49 1.76
CA GLY A 142 11.56 10.15 1.75
C GLY A 142 12.29 10.01 0.42
N LEU A 143 13.60 10.11 0.48
CA LEU A 143 14.47 10.05 -0.69
C LEU A 143 15.18 8.70 -0.76
N GLY A 144 15.17 8.08 -1.95
CA GLY A 144 16.09 7.03 -2.35
C GLY A 144 17.31 7.67 -3.03
N VAL A 145 18.51 7.43 -2.51
CA VAL A 145 19.70 8.19 -2.89
C VAL A 145 20.87 7.27 -3.19
N ASN A 146 21.48 7.43 -4.36
CA ASN A 146 22.79 6.86 -4.66
C ASN A 146 23.88 7.91 -4.42
N PHE A 147 24.35 8.01 -3.21
CA PHE A 147 25.38 9.01 -2.83
C PHE A 147 26.70 8.85 -3.58
N ALA A 148 27.09 7.64 -3.94
CA ALA A 148 28.30 7.41 -4.71
C ALA A 148 28.27 8.09 -6.09
N ARG A 149 27.08 8.12 -6.71
CA ARG A 149 26.88 8.80 -8.01
C ARG A 149 26.61 10.29 -7.88
N ILE A 150 26.09 10.75 -6.74
CA ILE A 150 25.84 12.17 -6.48
C ILE A 150 27.13 12.89 -6.09
N ALA A 151 28.03 12.28 -5.33
CA ALA A 151 29.24 12.92 -4.81
C ALA A 151 30.10 13.61 -5.87
N PRO A 152 30.35 13.07 -7.08
CA PRO A 152 31.11 13.78 -8.12
C PRO A 152 30.38 15.01 -8.69
N LEU A 153 29.02 15.04 -8.63
CA LEU A 153 28.20 16.12 -9.17
C LEU A 153 27.93 17.22 -8.14
N ALA A 154 27.82 16.83 -6.88
CA ALA A 154 27.48 17.69 -5.76
C ALA A 154 28.19 17.18 -4.50
N PRO A 155 29.52 17.42 -4.33
CA PRO A 155 30.30 16.88 -3.22
C PRO A 155 29.88 17.41 -1.84
N ASP A 156 29.28 18.59 -1.81
CA ASP A 156 28.73 19.26 -0.63
C ASP A 156 27.22 19.03 -0.42
N ALA A 157 26.63 18.10 -1.20
CA ALA A 157 25.19 17.81 -1.08
C ALA A 157 24.83 17.31 0.33
N PRO A 158 23.71 17.80 0.89
CA PRO A 158 23.26 17.37 2.22
C PRO A 158 22.90 15.88 2.20
N ARG A 159 23.28 15.15 3.25
CA ARG A 159 23.02 13.70 3.32
C ARG A 159 21.77 13.35 4.14
N ASP A 160 21.17 14.32 4.81
CA ASP A 160 20.10 14.15 5.79
C ASP A 160 18.88 15.07 5.56
N SER A 161 18.79 15.72 4.40
CA SER A 161 17.80 16.77 4.15
C SER A 161 17.03 16.56 2.85
N LEU A 162 15.75 16.88 2.87
CA LEU A 162 14.89 16.96 1.68
C LEU A 162 15.32 18.05 0.70
N SER A 163 16.19 18.99 1.12
CA SER A 163 16.79 19.99 0.23
C SER A 163 17.60 19.38 -0.91
N LEU A 164 18.06 18.13 -0.76
CA LEU A 164 18.70 17.38 -1.85
C LEU A 164 17.82 17.34 -3.11
N LEU A 165 16.50 17.34 -2.95
CA LEU A 165 15.53 17.34 -4.06
C LEU A 165 14.84 18.70 -4.22
N PHE A 166 14.39 19.34 -3.11
CA PHE A 166 13.52 20.51 -3.18
C PHE A 166 14.28 21.85 -3.27
N ASP A 167 15.60 21.85 -3.11
CA ASP A 167 16.45 22.99 -3.46
C ASP A 167 16.78 22.91 -4.97
N PRO A 168 16.40 23.92 -5.78
CA PRO A 168 16.61 23.88 -7.22
C PRO A 168 18.10 23.85 -7.62
N GLU A 169 19.01 24.40 -6.80
CA GLU A 169 20.44 24.33 -7.07
C GLU A 169 20.98 22.91 -6.88
N GLN A 170 20.56 22.20 -5.83
CA GLN A 170 20.92 20.79 -5.63
C GLN A 170 20.33 19.91 -6.74
N ALA A 171 19.05 20.06 -7.02
CA ALA A 171 18.36 19.29 -8.08
C ALA A 171 19.00 19.52 -9.45
N ARG A 172 19.41 20.75 -9.77
CA ARG A 172 20.10 21.10 -11.02
C ARG A 172 21.43 20.35 -11.17
N ARG A 173 22.23 20.30 -10.09
CA ARG A 173 23.53 19.61 -10.07
C ARG A 173 23.36 18.10 -10.21
N ILE A 174 22.35 17.53 -9.57
CA ILE A 174 22.07 16.08 -9.56
C ILE A 174 21.37 15.61 -10.85
N ARG A 175 20.69 16.49 -11.59
CA ARG A 175 19.93 16.17 -12.82
C ARG A 175 20.64 15.19 -13.76
N PRO A 176 21.97 15.28 -14.03
CA PRO A 176 22.61 14.39 -15.01
C PRO A 176 22.54 12.92 -14.65
N CYS A 177 22.44 12.57 -13.36
CA CYS A 177 22.35 11.17 -12.96
C CYS A 177 20.91 10.64 -12.79
N GLY A 178 19.92 11.50 -13.04
CA GLY A 178 18.50 11.13 -13.09
C GLY A 178 17.77 11.32 -11.76
N ILE A 179 16.71 12.14 -11.79
CA ILE A 179 15.80 12.38 -10.68
C ILE A 179 14.41 11.86 -11.03
N VAL A 180 13.83 11.05 -10.16
CA VAL A 180 12.49 10.48 -10.30
C VAL A 180 11.62 10.99 -9.15
N MET A 181 10.39 11.42 -9.47
CA MET A 181 9.40 11.88 -8.51
C MET A 181 8.22 10.92 -8.51
N MET A 182 7.75 10.51 -7.32
CA MET A 182 6.50 9.77 -7.21
C MET A 182 5.33 10.62 -7.76
N ASP A 183 4.37 9.97 -8.42
CA ASP A 183 3.19 10.64 -8.98
C ASP A 183 2.02 10.65 -7.97
N SER A 184 2.19 11.40 -6.89
CA SER A 184 1.20 11.53 -5.83
C SER A 184 1.15 12.96 -5.26
N ALA A 185 0.06 13.67 -5.54
CA ALA A 185 -0.19 14.99 -4.97
C ALA A 185 -0.38 14.95 -3.45
N THR A 186 -1.01 13.88 -2.96
CA THR A 186 -1.34 13.68 -1.53
C THR A 186 -0.12 13.43 -0.67
N ASP A 187 0.99 13.01 -1.27
CA ASP A 187 2.24 12.73 -0.58
C ASP A 187 3.27 13.85 -0.77
N VAL A 188 3.38 14.36 -1.99
CA VAL A 188 4.40 15.38 -2.32
C VAL A 188 4.05 16.74 -1.72
N ILE A 189 2.81 17.21 -1.82
CA ILE A 189 2.43 18.55 -1.35
C ILE A 189 2.61 18.70 0.17
N PRO A 190 2.15 17.78 1.04
CA PRO A 190 2.40 17.84 2.47
C PRO A 190 3.89 17.80 2.82
N THR A 191 4.66 16.98 2.12
CA THR A 191 6.12 16.90 2.34
C THR A 191 6.82 18.20 1.97
N VAL A 192 6.42 18.86 0.88
CA VAL A 192 6.97 20.18 0.52
C VAL A 192 6.56 21.25 1.54
N LEU A 193 5.32 21.22 2.04
CA LEU A 193 4.90 22.11 3.13
C LEU A 193 5.79 21.91 4.36
N ARG A 194 6.04 20.67 4.76
CA ARG A 194 6.93 20.33 5.88
C ARG A 194 8.35 20.82 5.64
N TYR A 195 8.90 20.60 4.45
CA TYR A 195 10.21 21.11 4.03
C TYR A 195 10.31 22.63 4.15
N LEU A 196 9.25 23.35 3.84
CA LEU A 196 9.16 24.83 3.94
C LEU A 196 8.86 25.34 5.34
N GLY A 197 8.81 24.46 6.36
CA GLY A 197 8.48 24.80 7.75
C GLY A 197 7.01 25.21 7.94
N ARG A 198 6.10 24.72 7.06
CA ARG A 198 4.67 24.96 7.12
C ARG A 198 3.94 23.73 7.67
N ASP A 199 2.69 23.92 8.10
CA ASP A 199 1.82 22.81 8.46
C ASP A 199 1.56 21.92 7.23
N PRO A 200 1.90 20.62 7.26
CA PRO A 200 1.63 19.68 6.17
C PRO A 200 0.15 19.62 5.73
N ASN A 201 -0.75 19.94 6.67
CA ASN A 201 -2.19 19.94 6.44
C ASN A 201 -2.75 21.32 6.04
N SER A 202 -1.90 22.34 5.83
CA SER A 202 -2.32 23.68 5.50
C SER A 202 -3.23 23.74 4.25
N SER A 203 -4.31 24.50 4.36
CA SER A 203 -5.22 24.87 3.27
C SER A 203 -5.02 26.32 2.83
N ALA A 204 -4.10 27.07 3.45
CA ALA A 204 -3.86 28.45 3.16
C ALA A 204 -3.39 28.69 1.72
N ALA A 205 -4.01 29.62 1.02
CA ALA A 205 -3.67 29.91 -0.37
C ALA A 205 -2.20 30.35 -0.54
N ASP A 206 -1.65 31.06 0.44
CA ASP A 206 -0.23 31.50 0.43
C ASP A 206 0.73 30.30 0.53
N ASP A 207 0.40 29.33 1.38
CA ASP A 207 1.21 28.12 1.51
C ASP A 207 1.16 27.28 0.22
N LEU A 208 -0.02 27.14 -0.39
CA LEU A 208 -0.14 26.42 -1.67
C LEU A 208 0.59 27.13 -2.81
N ARG A 209 0.60 28.48 -2.83
CA ARG A 209 1.42 29.26 -3.79
C ARG A 209 2.91 29.04 -3.56
N LEU A 210 3.34 28.93 -2.29
CA LEU A 210 4.75 28.66 -1.95
C LEU A 210 5.16 27.26 -2.41
N VAL A 211 4.31 26.25 -2.16
CA VAL A 211 4.51 24.88 -2.67
C VAL A 211 4.64 24.87 -4.18
N GLU A 212 3.72 25.54 -4.89
CA GLU A 212 3.74 25.60 -6.34
C GLU A 212 5.05 26.20 -6.88
N ARG A 213 5.50 27.32 -6.32
CA ARG A 213 6.79 27.92 -6.70
C ARG A 213 7.97 27.00 -6.48
N THR A 214 8.00 26.32 -5.34
CA THR A 214 9.08 25.36 -5.01
C THR A 214 9.08 24.18 -5.99
N LEU A 215 7.93 23.60 -6.27
CA LEU A 215 7.80 22.49 -7.20
C LEU A 215 8.15 22.91 -8.63
N LEU A 216 7.66 24.03 -9.10
CA LEU A 216 7.98 24.55 -10.45
C LEU A 216 9.48 24.84 -10.62
N ALA A 217 10.17 25.32 -9.57
CA ALA A 217 11.61 25.57 -9.61
C ALA A 217 12.43 24.29 -9.84
N ILE A 218 11.99 23.14 -9.34
CA ILE A 218 12.68 21.86 -9.53
C ILE A 218 12.17 21.09 -10.75
N ARG A 219 11.01 21.44 -11.31
CA ARG A 219 10.38 20.71 -12.42
C ARG A 219 11.31 20.43 -13.60
N PRO A 220 12.15 21.37 -14.07
CA PRO A 220 13.06 21.15 -15.22
C PRO A 220 14.09 20.05 -14.97
N PHE A 221 14.31 19.65 -13.73
CA PHE A 221 15.31 18.67 -13.32
C PHE A 221 14.72 17.27 -13.09
N ILE A 222 13.38 17.17 -12.96
CA ILE A 222 12.67 15.90 -12.83
C ILE A 222 12.60 15.22 -14.19
N ARG A 223 13.22 14.04 -14.29
CA ARG A 223 13.24 13.25 -15.52
C ARG A 223 11.92 12.54 -15.76
N GLN A 224 11.31 12.01 -14.68
CA GLN A 224 10.13 11.18 -14.77
C GLN A 224 9.27 11.30 -13.52
N PHE A 225 7.94 11.25 -13.70
CA PHE A 225 6.99 10.92 -12.64
C PHE A 225 6.71 9.42 -12.73
N ALA A 226 6.82 8.71 -11.61
CA ALA A 226 6.59 7.28 -11.53
C ALA A 226 5.54 6.96 -10.48
N GLY A 227 4.52 6.18 -10.86
CA GLY A 227 3.68 5.46 -9.92
C GLY A 227 4.46 4.24 -9.41
N GLY A 228 4.26 3.08 -10.04
CA GLY A 228 5.20 1.96 -9.89
C GLY A 228 6.54 2.23 -10.59
N GLY A 229 7.56 1.42 -10.31
CA GLY A 229 8.84 1.47 -11.02
C GLY A 229 9.93 2.33 -10.40
N VAL A 230 9.70 3.00 -9.27
CA VAL A 230 10.76 3.66 -8.48
C VAL A 230 11.83 2.65 -8.08
N ILE A 231 11.40 1.45 -7.66
CA ILE A 231 12.29 0.35 -7.27
C ILE A 231 13.27 0.03 -8.39
N GLU A 232 12.77 -0.20 -9.60
CA GLU A 232 13.59 -0.60 -10.75
C GLU A 232 14.53 0.54 -11.20
N GLN A 233 14.06 1.78 -11.21
CA GLN A 233 14.84 2.95 -11.57
C GLN A 233 16.06 3.16 -10.66
N LEU A 234 15.87 2.94 -9.35
CA LEU A 234 16.95 3.03 -8.37
C LEU A 234 17.86 1.79 -8.44
N ALA A 235 17.30 0.58 -8.45
CA ALA A 235 18.06 -0.67 -8.43
C ALA A 235 18.95 -0.83 -9.68
N SER A 236 18.47 -0.42 -10.85
CA SER A 236 19.25 -0.45 -12.08
C SER A 236 20.30 0.67 -12.18
N GLY A 237 20.23 1.68 -11.30
CA GLY A 237 21.05 2.88 -11.35
C GLY A 237 20.65 3.85 -12.46
N GLN A 238 19.48 3.70 -13.08
CA GLN A 238 18.92 4.68 -14.01
C GLN A 238 18.59 5.99 -13.32
N ALA A 239 18.14 5.95 -12.05
CA ALA A 239 18.01 7.11 -11.20
C ALA A 239 19.04 7.06 -10.06
N CYS A 240 19.58 8.21 -9.65
CA CYS A 240 20.39 8.34 -8.46
C CYS A 240 19.68 9.08 -7.32
N LEU A 241 18.55 9.70 -7.62
CA LEU A 241 17.68 10.34 -6.65
C LEU A 241 16.23 10.03 -7.01
N ALA A 242 15.47 9.52 -6.05
CA ALA A 242 14.04 9.33 -6.20
C ALA A 242 13.31 9.79 -4.93
N PHE A 243 12.10 10.34 -5.09
CA PHE A 243 11.19 10.57 -3.98
C PHE A 243 10.16 9.44 -3.97
N GLY A 244 10.07 8.70 -2.86
CA GLY A 244 9.25 7.49 -2.78
C GLY A 244 9.08 6.93 -1.37
N TYR A 245 8.45 5.78 -1.29
CA TYR A 245 8.15 5.08 -0.04
C TYR A 245 9.38 4.36 0.51
N SER A 246 9.51 4.32 1.85
CA SER A 246 10.69 3.76 2.54
C SER A 246 10.99 2.32 2.14
N GLY A 247 10.01 1.44 2.16
CA GLY A 247 10.21 0.03 1.81
C GLY A 247 10.57 -0.19 0.35
N ASP A 248 10.01 0.61 -0.57
CA ASP A 248 10.35 0.55 -2.00
C ASP A 248 11.83 0.90 -2.23
N VAL A 249 12.30 1.96 -1.55
CA VAL A 249 13.71 2.35 -1.62
C VAL A 249 14.63 1.26 -1.04
N ILE A 250 14.22 0.64 0.07
CA ILE A 250 14.99 -0.44 0.70
C ILE A 250 14.97 -1.70 -0.17
N GLN A 251 13.83 -2.05 -0.78
CA GLN A 251 13.76 -3.12 -1.79
C GLN A 251 14.66 -2.82 -2.99
N ALA A 252 14.71 -1.57 -3.45
CA ALA A 252 15.63 -1.17 -4.53
C ALA A 252 17.09 -1.38 -4.13
N ALA A 253 17.46 -1.06 -2.89
CA ALA A 253 18.80 -1.29 -2.37
C ALA A 253 19.18 -2.78 -2.39
N LEU A 254 18.25 -3.64 -1.94
CA LEU A 254 18.45 -5.10 -1.96
C LEU A 254 18.60 -5.65 -3.39
N ARG A 255 17.70 -5.25 -4.30
CA ARG A 255 17.77 -5.67 -5.72
C ARG A 255 19.06 -5.18 -6.39
N ALA A 256 19.52 -3.97 -6.05
CA ALA A 256 20.80 -3.45 -6.54
C ALA A 256 22.00 -4.29 -6.05
N GLN A 257 21.98 -4.66 -4.78
CA GLN A 257 23.00 -5.52 -4.18
C GLN A 257 23.01 -6.93 -4.81
N GLU A 258 21.84 -7.55 -4.97
CA GLU A 258 21.68 -8.86 -5.61
C GLU A 258 22.15 -8.85 -7.06
N ALA A 259 21.93 -7.76 -7.80
CA ALA A 259 22.38 -7.60 -9.18
C ALA A 259 23.91 -7.48 -9.30
N GLY A 260 24.63 -7.14 -8.23
CA GLY A 260 26.11 -7.10 -8.19
C GLY A 260 26.76 -6.05 -9.11
N ARG A 261 26.01 -5.03 -9.55
CA ARG A 261 26.49 -4.02 -10.53
C ARG A 261 27.12 -2.79 -9.87
N GLY A 262 27.40 -2.83 -8.56
CA GLY A 262 28.00 -1.72 -7.83
C GLY A 262 27.05 -0.52 -7.57
N VAL A 263 25.76 -0.69 -7.79
CA VAL A 263 24.74 0.32 -7.46
C VAL A 263 24.46 0.24 -5.95
N THR A 264 24.52 1.39 -5.27
CA THR A 264 24.13 1.53 -3.85
C THR A 264 22.96 2.48 -3.74
N VAL A 265 22.03 2.18 -2.84
CA VAL A 265 20.85 3.02 -2.58
C VAL A 265 20.66 3.15 -1.08
N ASP A 266 20.57 4.39 -0.59
CA ASP A 266 20.24 4.72 0.79
C ASP A 266 18.86 5.35 0.87
N TYR A 267 18.13 5.12 1.97
CA TYR A 267 16.90 5.84 2.27
C TYR A 267 17.19 7.02 3.20
N VAL A 268 16.62 8.18 2.88
CA VAL A 268 16.73 9.42 3.68
C VAL A 268 15.35 9.96 3.99
N ALA A 269 14.93 9.85 5.25
CA ALA A 269 13.65 10.38 5.73
C ALA A 269 13.61 11.92 5.75
N GLY A 270 14.80 12.58 5.80
CA GLY A 270 14.95 14.02 5.94
C GLY A 270 14.89 14.47 7.41
N LYS A 271 15.79 15.40 7.77
CA LYS A 271 15.79 16.03 9.10
C LYS A 271 14.58 16.91 9.35
N GLU A 272 13.92 17.35 8.28
CA GLU A 272 12.68 18.13 8.32
C GLU A 272 11.49 17.30 8.83
N GLY A 273 11.62 15.99 8.79
CA GLY A 273 10.59 15.00 9.16
C GLY A 273 9.99 14.31 7.94
N ALA A 274 9.46 13.11 8.16
CA ALA A 274 8.87 12.28 7.13
C ALA A 274 7.35 12.13 7.33
N GLN A 275 6.61 12.04 6.24
CA GLN A 275 5.21 11.66 6.30
C GLN A 275 5.09 10.19 6.71
N LEU A 276 4.31 9.93 7.76
CA LEU A 276 3.93 8.60 8.22
C LEU A 276 2.58 8.25 7.61
N TRP A 277 2.45 7.03 7.11
CA TRP A 277 1.21 6.49 6.55
C TRP A 277 0.98 5.06 7.04
N HIS A 278 -0.30 4.64 7.03
CA HIS A 278 -0.71 3.27 7.33
C HIS A 278 -1.61 2.77 6.21
N ASP A 279 -1.36 1.59 5.70
CA ASP A 279 -2.23 0.94 4.74
C ASP A 279 -3.18 -0.02 5.45
N MET A 280 -4.44 0.01 5.02
CA MET A 280 -5.56 -0.63 5.70
C MET A 280 -6.10 -1.79 4.88
N LEU A 281 -6.08 -3.02 5.41
CA LEU A 281 -6.86 -4.11 4.86
C LEU A 281 -8.34 -3.80 5.04
N ALA A 282 -9.07 -3.61 3.96
CA ALA A 282 -10.47 -3.25 3.98
C ALA A 282 -11.30 -4.09 2.99
N ILE A 283 -12.58 -4.23 3.28
CA ILE A 283 -13.53 -4.99 2.46
C ILE A 283 -14.47 -4.00 1.77
N PRO A 284 -14.48 -3.92 0.42
CA PRO A 284 -15.46 -3.10 -0.30
C PRO A 284 -16.90 -3.44 0.09
N ARG A 285 -17.78 -2.43 0.03
CA ARG A 285 -19.21 -2.64 0.34
C ARG A 285 -19.85 -3.71 -0.55
N ASP A 286 -19.44 -3.80 -1.80
CA ASP A 286 -19.96 -4.68 -2.84
C ASP A 286 -19.13 -5.94 -3.04
N ALA A 287 -18.27 -6.30 -2.07
CA ALA A 287 -17.43 -7.48 -2.12
C ALA A 287 -18.27 -8.76 -2.34
N PRO A 288 -18.04 -9.49 -3.43
CA PRO A 288 -18.83 -10.68 -3.74
C PRO A 288 -18.57 -11.86 -2.79
N ASN A 289 -17.38 -11.92 -2.15
CA ASN A 289 -16.94 -13.04 -1.32
C ASN A 289 -16.47 -12.55 0.08
N ALA A 290 -17.27 -11.71 0.76
CA ALA A 290 -16.89 -11.08 2.03
C ALA A 290 -16.43 -12.08 3.12
N ALA A 291 -17.01 -13.28 3.20
CA ALA A 291 -16.57 -14.32 4.13
C ALA A 291 -15.14 -14.80 3.83
N ASN A 292 -14.78 -14.96 2.55
CA ASN A 292 -13.42 -15.32 2.15
C ASN A 292 -12.44 -14.15 2.41
N ALA A 293 -12.92 -12.90 2.29
CA ALA A 293 -12.14 -11.71 2.65
C ALA A 293 -11.79 -11.69 4.14
N HIS A 294 -12.75 -11.98 5.03
CA HIS A 294 -12.50 -12.10 6.47
C HIS A 294 -11.47 -13.22 6.77
N ALA A 295 -11.59 -14.36 6.08
CA ALA A 295 -10.63 -15.46 6.22
C ALA A 295 -9.22 -15.03 5.79
N PHE A 296 -9.10 -14.26 4.71
CA PHE A 296 -7.82 -13.74 4.21
C PHE A 296 -7.22 -12.72 5.20
N ILE A 297 -8.00 -11.75 5.67
CA ILE A 297 -7.55 -10.79 6.69
C ILE A 297 -7.10 -11.53 7.95
N ASN A 298 -7.90 -12.50 8.43
CA ASN A 298 -7.54 -13.28 9.60
C ASN A 298 -6.22 -14.05 9.43
N PHE A 299 -5.99 -14.61 8.26
CA PHE A 299 -4.75 -15.31 7.93
C PHE A 299 -3.55 -14.35 7.92
N LEU A 300 -3.68 -13.19 7.26
CA LEU A 300 -2.61 -12.18 7.20
C LEU A 300 -2.21 -11.68 8.59
N LEU A 301 -3.15 -11.51 9.52
CA LEU A 301 -2.89 -11.03 10.88
C LEU A 301 -2.23 -12.08 11.81
N ARG A 302 -1.82 -13.22 11.29
CA ARG A 302 -0.99 -14.19 12.03
C ARG A 302 0.43 -13.65 12.17
N PRO A 303 1.08 -13.81 13.35
CA PRO A 303 2.43 -13.29 13.57
C PRO A 303 3.48 -13.86 12.60
N ASP A 304 3.44 -15.15 12.31
CA ASP A 304 4.35 -15.82 11.39
C ASP A 304 4.17 -15.31 9.93
N VAL A 305 2.94 -15.10 9.51
CA VAL A 305 2.58 -14.58 8.17
C VAL A 305 3.02 -13.12 8.03
N MET A 306 2.72 -12.28 9.01
CA MET A 306 3.14 -10.86 8.99
C MET A 306 4.67 -10.71 9.00
N ALA A 307 5.39 -11.60 9.68
CA ALA A 307 6.86 -11.59 9.64
C ALA A 307 7.39 -11.91 8.23
N GLU A 308 6.82 -12.90 7.55
CA GLU A 308 7.16 -13.24 6.15
C GLU A 308 6.91 -12.04 5.23
N ILE A 309 5.77 -11.37 5.37
CA ILE A 309 5.41 -10.18 4.59
C ILE A 309 6.41 -9.05 4.83
N SER A 310 6.71 -8.71 6.10
CA SER A 310 7.69 -7.66 6.42
C SER A 310 9.09 -7.97 5.88
N ASN A 311 9.52 -9.22 5.96
CA ASN A 311 10.82 -9.65 5.41
C ASN A 311 10.88 -9.43 3.89
N LYS A 312 9.78 -9.70 3.17
CA LYS A 312 9.70 -9.56 1.72
C LYS A 312 9.57 -8.10 1.29
N THR A 313 8.65 -7.37 1.91
CA THR A 313 8.25 -6.03 1.49
C THR A 313 9.15 -4.93 2.06
N GLN A 314 9.95 -5.23 3.08
CA GLN A 314 10.79 -4.27 3.79
C GLN A 314 9.98 -3.14 4.47
N TYR A 315 8.73 -3.44 4.82
CA TYR A 315 7.86 -2.54 5.59
C TYR A 315 7.57 -3.13 6.98
N PRO A 316 7.47 -2.28 8.01
CA PRO A 316 7.01 -2.69 9.31
C PRO A 316 5.50 -2.97 9.29
N ASN A 317 5.04 -3.85 10.18
CA ASN A 317 3.65 -4.22 10.34
C ASN A 317 3.11 -3.84 11.74
N ALA A 318 1.80 -3.96 11.93
CA ALA A 318 1.11 -3.64 13.17
C ALA A 318 0.87 -4.85 14.10
N VAL A 319 1.57 -5.96 13.91
CA VAL A 319 1.45 -7.19 14.73
C VAL A 319 2.71 -7.39 15.56
N PRO A 320 2.78 -6.88 16.82
CA PRO A 320 4.01 -6.93 17.64
C PRO A 320 4.56 -8.35 17.85
N ALA A 321 3.69 -9.35 17.96
CA ALA A 321 4.11 -10.75 18.10
C ALA A 321 4.87 -11.29 16.88
N SER A 322 4.81 -10.63 15.72
CA SER A 322 5.59 -10.95 14.53
C SER A 322 7.05 -10.47 14.62
N TRP A 323 7.32 -9.40 15.36
CA TRP A 323 8.61 -8.70 15.34
C TRP A 323 9.79 -9.60 15.70
N PRO A 324 9.73 -10.49 16.73
CA PRO A 324 10.82 -11.44 17.00
C PRO A 324 11.07 -12.42 15.87
N LEU A 325 10.08 -12.66 14.99
CA LEU A 325 10.16 -13.57 13.85
C LEU A 325 10.72 -12.91 12.58
N ILE A 326 10.77 -11.57 12.55
CA ILE A 326 11.34 -10.81 11.45
C ILE A 326 12.86 -10.97 11.44
N ALA A 327 13.42 -11.14 10.25
CA ALA A 327 14.88 -11.29 10.06
C ALA A 327 15.65 -10.13 10.70
N PRO A 328 16.77 -10.39 11.40
CA PRO A 328 17.52 -9.35 12.11
C PRO A 328 17.93 -8.15 11.21
N ALA A 329 18.24 -8.40 9.95
CA ALA A 329 18.60 -7.35 8.98
C ALA A 329 17.44 -6.38 8.72
N VAL A 330 16.20 -6.85 8.74
CA VAL A 330 14.99 -6.04 8.57
C VAL A 330 14.60 -5.38 9.89
N ARG A 331 14.50 -6.18 10.96
CA ARG A 331 14.08 -5.71 12.29
C ARG A 331 15.00 -4.61 12.86
N ASN A 332 16.32 -4.72 12.63
CA ASN A 332 17.31 -3.79 13.16
C ASN A 332 17.62 -2.63 12.21
N ASN A 333 16.94 -2.53 11.07
CA ASN A 333 17.10 -1.42 10.14
C ASN A 333 16.30 -0.20 10.65
N PRO A 334 16.96 0.92 11.02
CA PRO A 334 16.29 2.10 11.57
C PRO A 334 15.39 2.81 10.55
N ASN A 335 15.54 2.53 9.26
CA ASN A 335 14.67 3.04 8.20
C ASN A 335 13.38 2.23 8.06
N ILE A 336 13.34 1.01 8.61
CA ILE A 336 12.13 0.17 8.69
C ILE A 336 11.49 0.32 10.06
N PHE A 337 12.28 0.14 11.13
CA PHE A 337 11.85 0.25 12.52
C PHE A 337 12.55 1.45 13.17
N PRO A 338 12.08 2.69 12.92
CA PRO A 338 12.67 3.90 13.46
C PRO A 338 12.54 3.97 14.98
N ASP A 339 13.55 4.53 15.63
CA ASP A 339 13.53 4.82 17.07
C ASP A 339 12.53 5.94 17.43
N GLU A 340 12.36 6.17 18.72
CA GLU A 340 11.44 7.20 19.22
C GLU A 340 11.83 8.61 18.76
N ALA A 341 13.12 8.93 18.72
CA ALA A 341 13.61 10.23 18.29
C ALA A 341 13.34 10.50 16.81
N ALA A 342 13.47 9.49 15.96
CA ALA A 342 13.09 9.57 14.55
C ALA A 342 11.57 9.72 14.40
N ARG A 343 10.78 8.89 15.11
CA ARG A 343 9.31 8.95 15.08
C ARG A 343 8.74 10.28 15.55
N ALA A 344 9.37 10.94 16.53
CA ALA A 344 8.96 12.27 17.02
C ALA A 344 8.99 13.36 15.94
N ARG A 345 9.74 13.16 14.85
CA ARG A 345 9.81 14.10 13.72
C ARG A 345 8.78 13.78 12.62
N PHE A 346 8.12 12.63 12.69
CA PHE A 346 7.16 12.24 11.68
C PHE A 346 5.87 13.06 11.81
N PHE A 347 5.19 13.21 10.69
CA PHE A 347 3.90 13.87 10.63
C PHE A 347 2.91 13.00 9.85
N THR A 348 1.65 13.13 10.16
CA THR A 348 0.55 12.50 9.43
C THR A 348 -0.21 13.54 8.64
N VAL A 349 -0.74 13.13 7.49
CA VAL A 349 -1.69 13.94 6.75
C VAL A 349 -3.11 13.66 7.23
N THR A 350 -3.98 14.64 7.09
CA THR A 350 -5.41 14.50 7.37
C THR A 350 -6.21 14.78 6.10
N GLY A 351 -7.46 14.32 6.08
CA GLY A 351 -8.37 14.67 4.99
C GLY A 351 -8.58 16.19 4.96
N VAL A 352 -8.47 16.77 3.79
CA VAL A 352 -8.77 18.19 3.53
C VAL A 352 -10.18 18.32 2.94
N ASP A 353 -10.74 19.53 3.01
CA ASP A 353 -12.01 19.82 2.34
C ASP A 353 -11.88 19.78 0.81
N ALA A 354 -13.01 19.64 0.12
CA ALA A 354 -13.05 19.51 -1.33
C ALA A 354 -12.48 20.74 -2.09
N ALA A 355 -12.48 21.93 -1.49
CA ALA A 355 -11.91 23.13 -2.11
C ALA A 355 -10.38 23.07 -2.07
N THR A 356 -9.82 22.68 -0.93
CA THR A 356 -8.38 22.46 -0.73
C THR A 356 -7.87 21.31 -1.59
N ASP A 357 -8.60 20.20 -1.67
CA ASP A 357 -8.26 19.06 -2.53
C ASP A 357 -8.17 19.46 -4.00
N ARG A 358 -9.16 20.20 -4.51
CA ARG A 358 -9.12 20.77 -5.87
C ARG A 358 -7.97 21.76 -6.06
N ALA A 359 -7.64 22.55 -5.04
CA ALA A 359 -6.51 23.49 -5.13
C ALA A 359 -5.18 22.75 -5.21
N ARG A 360 -4.96 21.73 -4.36
CA ARG A 360 -3.79 20.83 -4.41
C ARG A 360 -3.68 20.11 -5.75
N SER A 361 -4.79 19.58 -6.26
CA SER A 361 -4.84 18.92 -7.58
C SER A 361 -4.43 19.88 -8.72
N ARG A 362 -4.84 21.16 -8.67
CA ARG A 362 -4.40 22.15 -9.66
C ARG A 362 -2.91 22.48 -9.57
N VAL A 363 -2.36 22.60 -8.36
CA VAL A 363 -0.91 22.80 -8.14
C VAL A 363 -0.15 21.62 -8.74
N TRP A 364 -0.60 20.38 -8.47
CA TRP A 364 0.00 19.16 -8.98
C TRP A 364 -0.02 19.08 -10.51
N ALA A 365 -1.18 19.38 -11.12
CA ALA A 365 -1.32 19.38 -12.57
C ALA A 365 -0.40 20.41 -13.26
N ARG A 366 -0.28 21.62 -12.68
CA ARG A 366 0.65 22.64 -13.20
C ARG A 366 2.10 22.23 -13.04
N PHE A 367 2.46 21.67 -11.89
CA PHE A 367 3.79 21.11 -11.66
C PHE A 367 4.15 20.05 -12.70
N LYS A 368 3.28 19.06 -12.93
CA LYS A 368 3.56 18.03 -13.95
C LYS A 368 3.70 18.62 -15.35
N ALA A 369 2.86 19.59 -15.68
CA ALA A 369 2.92 20.27 -16.98
C ALA A 369 4.10 21.25 -17.13
N GLY A 370 4.78 21.61 -16.04
CA GLY A 370 5.88 22.59 -16.05
C GLY A 370 5.43 24.03 -16.29
N ARG A 371 4.21 24.40 -15.88
CA ARG A 371 3.60 25.71 -16.12
C ARG A 371 2.61 26.11 -15.02
#